data_bd381f02f79ee00a7b724cf4ff9b6c7f
#
_entry.id   bd381f02f79ee00a7b724cf4ff9b6c7f
#
_cell.length_a   1.000
_cell.length_b   1.000
_cell.length_c   1.000
_cell.angle_alpha   90.00
_cell.angle_beta   90.00
_cell.angle_gamma   90.00
#
_symmetry.space_group_name_H-M   'P 1'
#
loop_
_entity.id
_entity.type
_entity.pdbx_description
1 polymer ?
#
loop_
_entity_poly.entity_id
_entity_poly.type
_entity_poly.pdbx_seq_one_letter_code
_entity_poly.pdbx_strand_id
1 'polypeptide(L)'
;MKKKSSQFKINYQYREYHYKPEELELSSPDKPPVELAKIHNSENVLGLILTFYVSFAVPARKTAQILRDVFCIKVSHQTVLNYAAGAAWYCHRFNLKHKGLIDDISAGDETYIKILGKHHFVFFFISAKNLKITAYHLADNRGTQPAVIAMNEAIRTASDDQKITLVTDGNPSYPAGIHFINAQFDGATTIHHKKVIGLQNLDAESEEYRSFKQHIERLNRTYKYHVRPAAGFNCTNGAVSLTTLFVTHYNFLRPHMSLQHQPPIPMLELKNLPTIQARWTKILSLAA
;
A
#
# COMPACT_ATOMS: atom_id res chain seq x y z
N MET A 1 14.38 5.79 -62.36
CA MET A 1 13.62 5.37 -61.14
C MET A 1 13.59 6.54 -60.16
N LYS A 2 12.43 7.16 -59.97
CA LYS A 2 12.25 8.23 -58.96
C LYS A 2 12.15 7.56 -57.59
N LYS A 3 13.10 7.83 -56.66
CA LYS A 3 13.02 7.47 -55.27
C LYS A 3 11.82 8.18 -54.64
N LYS A 4 10.78 7.43 -54.23
CA LYS A 4 9.71 7.95 -53.40
C LYS A 4 10.31 8.25 -52.04
N SER A 5 10.44 9.55 -51.68
CA SER A 5 10.73 9.93 -50.29
C SER A 5 9.49 9.60 -49.44
N SER A 6 9.60 8.68 -48.55
CA SER A 6 8.57 8.44 -47.53
C SER A 6 8.66 9.55 -46.47
N GLN A 7 7.72 10.48 -46.51
CA GLN A 7 7.56 11.43 -45.40
C GLN A 7 6.84 10.72 -44.26
N PHE A 8 7.48 10.61 -43.12
CA PHE A 8 6.85 10.16 -41.90
C PHE A 8 6.19 11.38 -41.21
N LYS A 9 4.87 11.29 -41.01
CA LYS A 9 4.15 12.28 -40.24
C LYS A 9 4.10 11.78 -38.77
N ILE A 10 4.87 12.39 -37.88
CA ILE A 10 4.84 12.11 -36.47
C ILE A 10 3.75 12.96 -35.84
N ASN A 11 2.67 12.35 -35.36
CA ASN A 11 1.69 13.00 -34.51
C ASN A 11 2.08 12.74 -33.05
N TYR A 12 2.36 13.80 -32.31
CA TYR A 12 2.58 13.71 -30.86
C TYR A 12 1.56 14.56 -30.14
N GLN A 13 1.14 14.09 -28.97
CA GLN A 13 0.31 14.87 -28.06
C GLN A 13 1.20 15.40 -26.94
N TYR A 14 1.27 16.70 -26.79
CA TYR A 14 1.86 17.34 -25.63
C TYR A 14 0.83 17.37 -24.51
N ARG A 15 1.22 16.98 -23.31
CA ARG A 15 0.41 17.07 -22.09
C ARG A 15 1.21 17.81 -21.04
N GLU A 16 0.62 18.83 -20.49
CA GLU A 16 1.17 19.58 -19.38
C GLU A 16 0.38 19.24 -18.12
N TYR A 17 1.11 18.98 -17.02
CA TYR A 17 0.52 18.63 -15.74
C TYR A 17 0.85 19.71 -14.72
N HIS A 18 -0.18 20.34 -14.17
CA HIS A 18 -0.08 21.30 -13.09
C HIS A 18 -0.91 20.80 -11.93
N TYR A 19 -0.28 20.53 -10.79
CA TYR A 19 -0.97 20.10 -9.58
C TYR A 19 -0.73 21.09 -8.45
N LYS A 20 -1.80 21.40 -7.73
CA LYS A 20 -1.68 22.14 -6.47
C LYS A 20 -1.29 21.18 -5.36
N PRO A 21 -0.61 21.64 -4.29
CA PRO A 21 -0.24 20.78 -3.16
C PRO A 21 -1.44 20.00 -2.56
N GLU A 22 -2.62 20.62 -2.48
CA GLU A 22 -3.83 20.02 -1.94
C GLU A 22 -4.36 18.86 -2.82
N GLU A 23 -4.03 18.87 -4.11
CA GLU A 23 -4.40 17.80 -5.05
C GLU A 23 -3.46 16.61 -4.99
N LEU A 24 -2.35 16.71 -4.25
CA LEU A 24 -1.33 15.69 -4.10
C LEU A 24 -1.36 15.03 -2.71
N GLU A 25 -2.52 15.03 -2.05
CA GLU A 25 -2.68 14.41 -0.74
C GLU A 25 -2.81 12.89 -0.82
N LEU A 26 -2.11 12.20 0.08
CA LEU A 26 -2.21 10.75 0.23
C LEU A 26 -3.59 10.36 0.76
N SER A 27 -4.18 9.30 0.20
CA SER A 27 -5.43 8.75 0.74
C SER A 27 -5.26 8.32 2.19
N SER A 28 -6.11 8.82 3.07
CA SER A 28 -6.10 8.54 4.51
C SER A 28 -7.47 8.05 4.98
N PRO A 29 -7.54 7.22 6.03
CA PRO A 29 -8.80 6.91 6.68
C PRO A 29 -9.45 8.18 7.25
N ASP A 30 -10.77 8.30 7.14
CA ASP A 30 -11.52 9.36 7.79
C ASP A 30 -11.42 9.24 9.31
N LYS A 31 -11.54 10.39 10.01
CA LYS A 31 -11.65 10.37 11.46
C LYS A 31 -12.86 9.52 11.88
N PRO A 32 -12.67 8.44 12.66
CA PRO A 32 -13.76 7.53 12.95
C PRO A 32 -14.76 8.14 13.92
N PRO A 33 -16.04 7.74 13.84
CA PRO A 33 -17.06 8.14 14.81
C PRO A 33 -16.83 7.52 16.20
N VAL A 34 -16.00 6.49 16.29
CA VAL A 34 -15.70 5.75 17.52
C VAL A 34 -14.26 6.05 17.95
N GLU A 35 -14.12 6.67 19.10
CA GLU A 35 -12.82 6.84 19.75
C GLU A 35 -12.40 5.53 20.42
N LEU A 36 -11.22 5.00 20.08
CA LEU A 36 -10.74 3.73 20.64
C LEU A 36 -10.55 3.77 22.16
N ALA A 37 -10.30 4.95 22.73
CA ALA A 37 -10.21 5.14 24.17
C ALA A 37 -11.56 4.97 24.90
N LYS A 38 -12.69 5.04 24.19
CA LYS A 38 -14.06 4.98 24.74
C LYS A 38 -14.83 3.74 24.30
N ILE A 39 -14.14 2.69 23.82
CA ILE A 39 -14.82 1.45 23.42
C ILE A 39 -15.30 0.69 24.65
N HIS A 40 -16.51 0.09 24.55
CA HIS A 40 -17.09 -0.70 25.63
C HIS A 40 -16.39 -2.06 25.84
N ASN A 41 -15.71 -2.56 24.81
CA ASN A 41 -14.98 -3.82 24.87
C ASN A 41 -13.53 -3.57 25.25
N SER A 42 -12.88 -4.54 25.88
CA SER A 42 -11.47 -4.43 26.25
C SER A 42 -10.55 -4.36 25.00
N GLU A 43 -9.35 -3.84 25.19
CA GLU A 43 -8.29 -3.82 24.16
C GLU A 43 -7.99 -5.22 23.60
N ASN A 44 -8.17 -6.27 24.42
CA ASN A 44 -8.03 -7.65 23.99
C ASN A 44 -9.05 -8.03 22.92
N VAL A 45 -10.30 -7.57 23.04
CA VAL A 45 -11.35 -7.79 22.05
C VAL A 45 -11.01 -7.08 20.74
N LEU A 46 -10.52 -5.85 20.83
CA LEU A 46 -10.06 -5.11 19.65
C LEU A 46 -8.90 -5.85 18.95
N GLY A 47 -7.92 -6.32 19.71
CA GLY A 47 -6.81 -7.14 19.17
C GLY A 47 -7.29 -8.43 18.50
N LEU A 48 -8.30 -9.13 19.06
CA LEU A 48 -8.92 -10.30 18.43
C LEU A 48 -9.66 -9.93 17.14
N ILE A 49 -10.40 -8.84 17.13
CA ILE A 49 -11.08 -8.34 15.92
C ILE A 49 -10.06 -8.13 14.80
N LEU A 50 -8.97 -7.39 15.06
CA LEU A 50 -7.94 -7.12 14.05
C LEU A 50 -7.20 -8.39 13.62
N THR A 51 -7.00 -9.33 14.54
CA THR A 51 -6.40 -10.62 14.23
C THR A 51 -7.25 -11.40 13.21
N PHE A 52 -8.53 -11.59 13.46
CA PHE A 52 -9.38 -12.33 12.54
C PHE A 52 -9.70 -11.55 11.28
N TYR A 53 -10.14 -10.30 11.42
CA TYR A 53 -10.61 -9.50 10.30
C TYR A 53 -9.49 -9.10 9.34
N VAL A 54 -8.32 -8.70 9.88
CA VAL A 54 -7.19 -8.22 9.07
C VAL A 54 -6.16 -9.31 8.83
N SER A 55 -5.57 -9.87 9.91
CA SER A 55 -4.43 -10.78 9.76
C SER A 55 -4.80 -12.10 9.09
N PHE A 56 -5.99 -12.62 9.36
CA PHE A 56 -6.50 -13.86 8.76
C PHE A 56 -7.50 -13.64 7.64
N ALA A 57 -7.78 -12.40 7.28
CA ALA A 57 -8.70 -12.03 6.19
C ALA A 57 -10.11 -12.64 6.34
N VAL A 58 -10.60 -12.77 7.57
CA VAL A 58 -11.94 -13.29 7.86
C VAL A 58 -12.97 -12.17 7.67
N PRO A 59 -14.07 -12.37 6.89
CA PRO A 59 -15.10 -11.35 6.73
C PRO A 59 -15.69 -10.89 8.07
N ALA A 60 -16.08 -9.61 8.19
CA ALA A 60 -16.55 -9.01 9.44
C ALA A 60 -17.70 -9.81 10.10
N ARG A 61 -18.65 -10.34 9.29
CA ARG A 61 -19.75 -11.18 9.80
C ARG A 61 -19.25 -12.49 10.40
N LYS A 62 -18.27 -13.13 9.76
CA LYS A 62 -17.64 -14.36 10.26
C LYS A 62 -16.77 -14.09 11.47
N THR A 63 -16.05 -12.96 11.49
CA THR A 63 -15.30 -12.50 12.68
C THR A 63 -16.23 -12.36 13.88
N ALA A 64 -17.36 -11.66 13.74
CA ALA A 64 -18.35 -11.53 14.81
C ALA A 64 -18.92 -12.88 15.25
N GLN A 65 -19.16 -13.81 14.31
CA GLN A 65 -19.60 -15.17 14.62
C GLN A 65 -18.54 -15.94 15.42
N ILE A 66 -17.28 -15.93 15.00
CA ILE A 66 -16.16 -16.60 15.71
C ILE A 66 -16.04 -16.07 17.14
N LEU A 67 -16.09 -14.74 17.31
CA LEU A 67 -15.98 -14.11 18.62
C LEU A 67 -17.12 -14.58 19.56
N ARG A 68 -18.35 -14.69 19.03
CA ARG A 68 -19.49 -15.18 19.81
C ARG A 68 -19.40 -16.67 20.12
N ASP A 69 -19.15 -17.49 19.08
CA ASP A 69 -19.33 -18.96 19.17
C ASP A 69 -18.12 -19.65 19.81
N VAL A 70 -16.91 -19.06 19.71
CA VAL A 70 -15.65 -19.61 20.24
C VAL A 70 -15.21 -18.92 21.53
N PHE A 71 -15.36 -17.59 21.60
CA PHE A 71 -14.86 -16.78 22.73
C PHE A 71 -15.94 -16.23 23.65
N CYS A 72 -17.22 -16.53 23.38
CA CYS A 72 -18.36 -16.01 24.14
C CYS A 72 -18.44 -14.46 24.17
N ILE A 73 -17.83 -13.80 23.17
CA ILE A 73 -17.79 -12.34 23.06
C ILE A 73 -18.89 -11.88 22.09
N LYS A 74 -19.87 -11.15 22.60
CA LYS A 74 -21.01 -10.65 21.83
C LYS A 74 -20.68 -9.31 21.17
N VAL A 75 -20.32 -9.33 19.90
CA VAL A 75 -20.11 -8.13 19.06
C VAL A 75 -20.87 -8.29 17.74
N SER A 76 -21.37 -7.18 17.21
CA SER A 76 -21.99 -7.17 15.88
C SER A 76 -20.91 -7.06 14.79
N HIS A 77 -21.25 -7.43 13.55
CA HIS A 77 -20.34 -7.20 12.42
C HIS A 77 -20.08 -5.70 12.18
N GLN A 78 -21.06 -4.83 12.52
CA GLN A 78 -20.87 -3.39 12.44
C GLN A 78 -19.86 -2.90 13.48
N THR A 79 -19.85 -3.49 14.68
CA THR A 79 -18.82 -3.21 15.72
C THR A 79 -17.43 -3.59 15.19
N VAL A 80 -17.30 -4.74 14.51
CA VAL A 80 -16.03 -5.16 13.87
C VAL A 80 -15.54 -4.11 12.87
N LEU A 81 -16.43 -3.60 11.99
CA LEU A 81 -16.09 -2.59 11.00
C LEU A 81 -15.75 -1.24 11.64
N ASN A 82 -16.52 -0.80 12.64
CA ASN A 82 -16.29 0.47 13.32
C ASN A 82 -14.95 0.46 14.10
N TYR A 83 -14.63 -0.65 14.76
CA TYR A 83 -13.35 -0.80 15.46
C TYR A 83 -12.17 -0.88 14.49
N ALA A 84 -12.35 -1.56 13.34
CA ALA A 84 -11.34 -1.57 12.30
C ALA A 84 -11.10 -0.17 11.71
N ALA A 85 -12.16 0.60 11.43
CA ALA A 85 -12.03 1.99 10.97
C ALA A 85 -11.31 2.87 12.00
N GLY A 86 -11.65 2.72 13.30
CA GLY A 86 -10.95 3.40 14.39
C GLY A 86 -9.46 3.05 14.44
N ALA A 87 -9.14 1.77 14.37
CA ALA A 87 -7.76 1.30 14.33
C ALA A 87 -7.00 1.83 13.11
N ALA A 88 -7.64 1.86 11.93
CA ALA A 88 -7.01 2.35 10.70
C ALA A 88 -6.57 3.81 10.79
N TRP A 89 -7.36 4.67 11.47
CA TRP A 89 -7.01 6.06 11.69
C TRP A 89 -5.66 6.24 12.41
N TYR A 90 -5.44 5.46 13.48
CA TYR A 90 -4.17 5.48 14.21
C TYR A 90 -3.06 4.78 13.40
N CYS A 91 -3.36 3.62 12.80
CA CYS A 91 -2.40 2.86 12.02
C CYS A 91 -1.88 3.61 10.79
N HIS A 92 -2.66 4.52 10.18
CA HIS A 92 -2.20 5.32 9.06
C HIS A 92 -0.99 6.17 9.45
N ARG A 93 -1.10 6.95 10.53
CA ARG A 93 0.00 7.77 11.05
C ARG A 93 1.19 6.92 11.49
N PHE A 94 0.90 5.79 12.13
CA PHE A 94 1.92 4.83 12.53
C PHE A 94 2.72 4.29 11.35
N ASN A 95 2.04 3.88 10.27
CA ASN A 95 2.68 3.40 9.04
C ASN A 95 3.61 4.47 8.44
N LEU A 96 3.14 5.72 8.32
CA LEU A 96 3.91 6.83 7.75
C LEU A 96 5.13 7.19 8.59
N LYS A 97 5.01 7.12 9.93
CA LYS A 97 6.08 7.43 10.87
C LYS A 97 7.17 6.35 10.91
N HIS A 98 6.77 5.08 10.85
CA HIS A 98 7.65 3.93 11.10
C HIS A 98 8.11 3.20 9.83
N LYS A 99 7.86 3.72 8.63
CA LYS A 99 8.28 3.06 7.38
C LYS A 99 9.80 2.99 7.20
N GLY A 100 10.56 3.84 7.90
CA GLY A 100 12.02 3.92 7.78
C GLY A 100 12.50 4.48 6.45
N LEU A 101 13.81 4.48 6.23
CA LEU A 101 14.43 4.99 4.99
C LEU A 101 14.06 4.12 3.79
N ILE A 102 13.96 4.72 2.62
CA ILE A 102 13.77 4.00 1.35
C ILE A 102 15.09 3.36 0.91
N ASP A 103 15.00 2.19 0.27
CA ASP A 103 16.13 1.56 -0.40
C ASP A 103 16.39 2.19 -1.78
N ASP A 104 17.57 1.94 -2.34
CA ASP A 104 17.95 2.46 -3.66
C ASP A 104 17.11 1.86 -4.81
N ILE A 105 16.47 0.71 -4.58
CA ILE A 105 15.58 0.07 -5.55
C ILE A 105 14.23 -0.19 -4.90
N SER A 106 13.18 0.27 -5.56
CA SER A 106 11.78 0.02 -5.19
C SER A 106 10.98 -0.43 -6.41
N ALA A 107 10.00 -1.29 -6.21
CA ALA A 107 9.05 -1.67 -7.25
C ALA A 107 7.68 -1.06 -6.97
N GLY A 108 7.03 -0.57 -8.02
CA GLY A 108 5.68 0.01 -7.95
C GLY A 108 4.73 -0.65 -8.94
N ASP A 109 3.48 -0.78 -8.52
CA ASP A 109 2.40 -1.31 -9.37
C ASP A 109 1.05 -0.91 -8.78
N GLU A 110 0.00 -0.92 -9.61
CA GLU A 110 -1.36 -0.75 -9.13
C GLU A 110 -2.17 -2.03 -9.22
N THR A 111 -3.06 -2.21 -8.25
CA THR A 111 -4.05 -3.27 -8.27
C THR A 111 -5.45 -2.70 -8.10
N TYR A 112 -6.45 -3.31 -8.74
CA TYR A 112 -7.82 -2.81 -8.66
C TYR A 112 -8.62 -3.51 -7.56
N ILE A 113 -9.54 -2.74 -6.98
CA ILE A 113 -10.61 -3.19 -6.08
C ILE A 113 -11.94 -2.64 -6.58
N LYS A 114 -13.06 -3.13 -6.03
CA LYS A 114 -14.39 -2.61 -6.36
C LYS A 114 -14.94 -1.79 -5.20
N ILE A 115 -15.37 -0.55 -5.48
CA ILE A 115 -16.12 0.30 -4.56
C ILE A 115 -17.43 0.69 -5.24
N LEU A 116 -18.56 0.36 -4.63
CA LEU A 116 -19.89 0.55 -5.23
C LEU A 116 -19.98 -0.02 -6.66
N GLY A 117 -19.37 -1.18 -6.88
CA GLY A 117 -19.33 -1.86 -8.18
C GLY A 117 -18.34 -1.27 -9.20
N LYS A 118 -17.76 -0.09 -8.98
CA LYS A 118 -16.79 0.56 -9.86
C LYS A 118 -15.35 0.17 -9.49
N HIS A 119 -14.47 0.09 -10.49
CA HIS A 119 -13.06 -0.15 -10.27
C HIS A 119 -12.39 1.09 -9.68
N HIS A 120 -11.62 0.88 -8.63
CA HIS A 120 -10.68 1.82 -8.03
C HIS A 120 -9.32 1.14 -7.97
N PHE A 121 -8.25 1.91 -7.88
CA PHE A 121 -6.87 1.44 -7.99
C PHE A 121 -6.12 1.74 -6.70
N VAL A 122 -5.43 0.74 -6.19
CA VAL A 122 -4.51 0.90 -5.08
C VAL A 122 -3.09 0.83 -5.63
N PHE A 123 -2.39 1.93 -5.56
CA PHE A 123 -0.97 2.01 -5.90
C PHE A 123 -0.16 1.54 -4.70
N PHE A 124 0.74 0.60 -4.93
CA PHE A 124 1.70 0.15 -3.93
C PHE A 124 3.13 0.36 -4.41
N PHE A 125 3.99 0.76 -3.48
CA PHE A 125 5.43 0.70 -3.66
C PHE A 125 6.05 -0.19 -2.59
N ILE A 126 6.97 -1.06 -2.99
CA ILE A 126 7.64 -2.03 -2.12
C ILE A 126 9.15 -1.90 -2.27
N SER A 127 9.86 -1.91 -1.16
CA SER A 127 11.32 -1.96 -1.13
C SER A 127 11.83 -3.29 -1.67
N ALA A 128 12.87 -3.25 -2.48
CA ALA A 128 13.50 -4.43 -3.04
C ALA A 128 14.23 -5.28 -1.99
N LYS A 129 14.85 -4.64 -1.01
CA LYS A 129 15.72 -5.27 -0.02
C LYS A 129 14.94 -5.88 1.15
N ASN A 130 14.03 -5.12 1.74
CA ASN A 130 13.34 -5.50 2.96
C ASN A 130 11.90 -5.95 2.73
N LEU A 131 11.42 -5.90 1.50
CA LEU A 131 10.03 -6.21 1.13
C LEU A 131 8.97 -5.37 1.87
N LYS A 132 9.36 -4.24 2.47
CA LYS A 132 8.43 -3.35 3.16
C LYS A 132 7.63 -2.52 2.16
N ILE A 133 6.36 -2.33 2.43
CA ILE A 133 5.53 -1.38 1.69
C ILE A 133 5.94 0.02 2.12
N THR A 134 6.44 0.82 1.18
CA THR A 134 6.92 2.19 1.41
C THR A 134 5.86 3.24 1.11
N ALA A 135 4.90 2.93 0.24
CA ALA A 135 3.74 3.77 -0.02
C ALA A 135 2.52 2.94 -0.43
N TYR A 136 1.34 3.49 -0.15
CA TYR A 136 0.06 3.01 -0.63
C TYR A 136 -0.90 4.19 -0.83
N HIS A 137 -1.63 4.19 -1.94
CA HIS A 137 -2.59 5.23 -2.27
C HIS A 137 -3.78 4.64 -3.01
N LEU A 138 -4.99 5.00 -2.60
CA LEU A 138 -6.23 4.59 -3.26
C LEU A 138 -6.75 5.75 -4.12
N ALA A 139 -7.05 5.47 -5.39
CA ALA A 139 -7.60 6.42 -6.33
C ALA A 139 -8.73 5.79 -7.17
N ASP A 140 -9.56 6.63 -7.75
CA ASP A 140 -10.65 6.23 -8.67
C ASP A 140 -10.17 6.01 -10.11
N ASN A 141 -8.94 6.40 -10.41
CA ASN A 141 -8.31 6.25 -11.72
C ASN A 141 -6.84 5.83 -11.58
N ARG A 142 -6.21 5.47 -12.72
CA ARG A 142 -4.79 5.09 -12.80
C ARG A 142 -3.96 6.09 -13.61
N GLY A 143 -4.28 7.36 -13.46
CA GLY A 143 -3.62 8.46 -14.15
C GLY A 143 -2.30 8.90 -13.50
N THR A 144 -1.74 9.99 -14.03
CA THR A 144 -0.45 10.52 -13.55
C THR A 144 -0.53 11.06 -12.12
N GLN A 145 -1.61 11.79 -11.77
CA GLN A 145 -1.76 12.38 -10.44
C GLN A 145 -1.68 11.33 -9.31
N PRO A 146 -2.50 10.25 -9.27
CA PRO A 146 -2.37 9.25 -8.21
C PRO A 146 -1.02 8.53 -8.22
N ALA A 147 -0.39 8.35 -9.39
CA ALA A 147 0.96 7.79 -9.46
C ALA A 147 1.98 8.73 -8.80
N VAL A 148 1.91 10.05 -9.05
CA VAL A 148 2.74 11.07 -8.40
C VAL A 148 2.56 11.04 -6.88
N ILE A 149 1.32 11.01 -6.39
CA ILE A 149 1.02 10.97 -4.94
C ILE A 149 1.70 9.75 -4.30
N ALA A 150 1.51 8.58 -4.88
CA ALA A 150 2.09 7.35 -4.34
C ALA A 150 3.63 7.33 -4.42
N MET A 151 4.22 7.84 -5.51
CA MET A 151 5.67 7.96 -5.67
C MET A 151 6.27 8.97 -4.69
N ASN A 152 5.66 10.15 -4.53
CA ASN A 152 6.12 11.15 -3.55
C ASN A 152 6.16 10.56 -2.14
N GLU A 153 5.11 9.83 -1.74
CA GLU A 153 5.14 9.14 -0.45
C GLU A 153 6.23 8.06 -0.42
N ALA A 154 6.40 7.28 -1.48
CA ALA A 154 7.42 6.23 -1.51
C ALA A 154 8.82 6.78 -1.25
N ILE A 155 9.17 7.92 -1.86
CA ILE A 155 10.50 8.55 -1.76
C ILE A 155 10.64 9.53 -0.59
N ARG A 156 9.56 9.86 0.14
CA ARG A 156 9.56 10.90 1.21
C ARG A 156 10.66 10.72 2.26
N THR A 157 11.16 9.52 2.45
CA THR A 157 12.23 9.20 3.40
C THR A 157 13.56 8.89 2.71
N ALA A 158 13.75 9.38 1.48
CA ALA A 158 15.04 9.33 0.82
C ALA A 158 16.05 10.23 1.56
N SER A 159 17.31 9.81 1.54
CA SER A 159 18.41 10.66 1.97
C SER A 159 18.72 11.70 0.88
N ASP A 160 19.33 12.82 1.26
CA ASP A 160 19.84 13.80 0.32
C ASP A 160 20.82 13.11 -0.66
N ASP A 161 20.77 13.50 -1.93
CA ASP A 161 21.57 12.95 -3.02
C ASP A 161 21.38 11.44 -3.33
N GLN A 162 20.33 10.80 -2.77
CA GLN A 162 20.05 9.41 -3.04
C GLN A 162 19.56 9.19 -4.48
N LYS A 163 20.20 8.25 -5.18
CA LYS A 163 19.74 7.76 -6.49
C LYS A 163 18.78 6.61 -6.29
N ILE A 164 17.53 6.79 -6.70
CA ILE A 164 16.47 5.80 -6.51
C ILE A 164 16.07 5.21 -7.85
N THR A 165 16.07 3.89 -7.97
CA THR A 165 15.55 3.17 -9.12
C THR A 165 14.13 2.70 -8.82
N LEU A 166 13.14 3.18 -9.59
CA LEU A 166 11.77 2.69 -9.54
C LEU A 166 11.50 1.72 -10.68
N VAL A 167 11.18 0.48 -10.32
CA VAL A 167 10.81 -0.59 -11.24
C VAL A 167 9.28 -0.63 -11.35
N THR A 168 8.72 -0.38 -12.54
CA THR A 168 7.27 -0.40 -12.76
C THR A 168 6.93 -1.15 -14.04
N ASP A 169 5.63 -1.26 -14.33
CA ASP A 169 5.13 -1.79 -15.60
C ASP A 169 5.16 -0.75 -16.73
N GLY A 170 4.47 -1.04 -17.83
CA GLY A 170 4.38 -0.16 -18.99
C GLY A 170 3.36 0.97 -18.87
N ASN A 171 2.71 1.19 -17.73
CA ASN A 171 1.74 2.26 -17.56
C ASN A 171 2.41 3.64 -17.75
N PRO A 172 1.97 4.47 -18.72
CA PRO A 172 2.59 5.76 -19.02
C PRO A 172 2.50 6.79 -17.88
N SER A 173 1.67 6.55 -16.88
CA SER A 173 1.56 7.40 -15.70
C SER A 173 2.84 7.44 -14.86
N TYR A 174 3.60 6.34 -14.82
CA TYR A 174 4.85 6.28 -14.06
C TYR A 174 5.96 7.14 -14.65
N PRO A 175 6.35 7.01 -15.94
CA PRO A 175 7.39 7.88 -16.50
C PRO A 175 6.99 9.36 -16.49
N ALA A 176 5.70 9.68 -16.73
CA ALA A 176 5.21 11.05 -16.63
C ALA A 176 5.33 11.61 -15.20
N GLY A 177 4.96 10.82 -14.20
CA GLY A 177 5.06 11.19 -12.80
C GLY A 177 6.51 11.32 -12.33
N ILE A 178 7.40 10.43 -12.76
CA ILE A 178 8.84 10.51 -12.45
C ILE A 178 9.45 11.80 -13.03
N HIS A 179 9.09 12.14 -14.27
CA HIS A 179 9.54 13.38 -14.88
C HIS A 179 9.06 14.61 -14.07
N PHE A 180 7.79 14.61 -13.64
CA PHE A 180 7.22 15.67 -12.80
C PHE A 180 7.96 15.79 -11.48
N ILE A 181 8.24 14.67 -10.80
CA ILE A 181 8.93 14.66 -9.51
C ILE A 181 10.38 15.14 -9.67
N ASN A 182 11.12 14.59 -10.63
CA ASN A 182 12.52 14.97 -10.87
C ASN A 182 12.69 16.45 -11.23
N ALA A 183 11.68 17.06 -11.88
CA ALA A 183 11.70 18.47 -12.19
C ALA A 183 11.57 19.39 -10.94
N GLN A 184 11.13 18.84 -9.80
CA GLN A 184 11.00 19.57 -8.53
C GLN A 184 12.24 19.44 -7.63
N PHE A 185 13.04 18.41 -7.86
CA PHE A 185 14.31 18.23 -7.15
C PHE A 185 15.43 18.88 -7.96
N ASP A 186 16.01 19.98 -7.49
CA ASP A 186 17.13 20.71 -8.12
C ASP A 186 18.42 19.87 -8.21
N GLY A 187 18.29 18.61 -8.63
CA GLY A 187 19.39 17.66 -8.85
C GLY A 187 19.86 16.87 -7.62
N ALA A 188 19.28 17.11 -6.43
CA ALA A 188 19.71 16.43 -5.22
C ALA A 188 19.31 14.93 -5.23
N THR A 189 18.02 14.62 -5.34
CA THR A 189 17.54 13.23 -5.43
C THR A 189 17.06 12.95 -6.85
N THR A 190 17.58 11.89 -7.48
CA THR A 190 17.20 11.53 -8.86
C THR A 190 16.50 10.19 -8.88
N ILE A 191 15.31 10.15 -9.49
CA ILE A 191 14.58 8.91 -9.72
C ILE A 191 14.88 8.41 -11.13
N HIS A 192 15.44 7.20 -11.21
CA HIS A 192 15.64 6.45 -12.46
C HIS A 192 14.50 5.47 -12.66
N HIS A 193 13.93 5.44 -13.85
CA HIS A 193 12.84 4.53 -14.20
C HIS A 193 13.38 3.29 -14.92
N LYS A 194 13.00 2.10 -14.42
CA LYS A 194 13.20 0.83 -15.10
C LYS A 194 11.84 0.19 -15.38
N LYS A 195 11.56 -0.01 -16.66
CA LYS A 195 10.29 -0.58 -17.09
C LYS A 195 10.43 -2.08 -17.34
N VAL A 196 9.63 -2.89 -16.62
CA VAL A 196 9.56 -4.34 -16.79
C VAL A 196 8.13 -4.74 -17.09
N ILE A 197 7.87 -5.17 -18.33
CA ILE A 197 6.54 -5.59 -18.80
C ILE A 197 6.44 -7.11 -18.77
N GLY A 198 5.54 -7.61 -17.92
CA GLY A 198 5.38 -9.06 -17.73
C GLY A 198 6.54 -9.69 -16.96
N LEU A 199 6.62 -11.02 -17.04
CA LEU A 199 7.67 -11.83 -16.38
C LEU A 199 8.25 -12.90 -17.31
N GLN A 200 7.87 -12.90 -18.59
CA GLN A 200 8.30 -13.88 -19.59
C GLN A 200 8.84 -13.15 -20.82
N ASN A 201 9.81 -13.76 -21.50
CA ASN A 201 10.42 -13.23 -22.72
C ASN A 201 10.98 -11.81 -22.52
N LEU A 202 11.67 -11.58 -21.41
CA LEU A 202 12.28 -10.30 -21.10
C LEU A 202 13.57 -10.09 -21.91
N ASP A 203 13.88 -8.84 -22.23
CA ASP A 203 15.21 -8.46 -22.70
C ASP A 203 16.23 -8.51 -21.53
N ALA A 204 17.52 -8.39 -21.83
CA ALA A 204 18.59 -8.51 -20.83
C ALA A 204 18.48 -7.48 -19.68
N GLU A 205 18.08 -6.26 -20.00
CA GLU A 205 17.89 -5.20 -19.00
C GLU A 205 16.68 -5.48 -18.10
N SER A 206 15.56 -5.88 -18.69
CA SER A 206 14.34 -6.23 -17.93
C SER A 206 14.54 -7.49 -17.06
N GLU A 207 15.36 -8.45 -17.49
CA GLU A 207 15.66 -9.66 -16.72
C GLU A 207 16.41 -9.34 -15.42
N GLU A 208 17.31 -8.34 -15.43
CA GLU A 208 18.01 -7.87 -14.23
C GLU A 208 17.01 -7.40 -13.15
N TYR A 209 15.91 -6.74 -13.55
CA TYR A 209 14.91 -6.18 -12.64
C TYR A 209 13.69 -7.08 -12.41
N ARG A 210 13.66 -8.27 -13.00
CA ARG A 210 12.55 -9.23 -12.92
C ARG A 210 12.18 -9.60 -11.48
N SER A 211 13.16 -9.82 -10.63
CA SER A 211 12.93 -10.19 -9.23
C SER A 211 12.14 -9.12 -8.47
N PHE A 212 12.42 -7.84 -8.72
CA PHE A 212 11.73 -6.71 -8.11
C PHE A 212 10.28 -6.60 -8.60
N LYS A 213 10.05 -6.82 -9.89
CA LYS A 213 8.68 -6.91 -10.43
C LYS A 213 7.90 -8.07 -9.80
N GLN A 214 8.53 -9.22 -9.56
CA GLN A 214 7.91 -10.35 -8.86
C GLN A 214 7.50 -10.00 -7.42
N HIS A 215 8.27 -9.16 -6.70
CA HIS A 215 7.93 -8.75 -5.34
C HIS A 215 6.62 -7.97 -5.30
N ILE A 216 6.45 -6.98 -6.17
CA ILE A 216 5.22 -6.19 -6.21
C ILE A 216 4.01 -7.02 -6.68
N GLU A 217 4.19 -7.93 -7.64
CA GLU A 217 3.12 -8.83 -8.06
C GLU A 217 2.68 -9.80 -6.94
N ARG A 218 3.63 -10.31 -6.14
CA ARG A 218 3.33 -11.11 -4.94
C ARG A 218 2.58 -10.30 -3.89
N LEU A 219 2.99 -9.04 -3.69
CA LEU A 219 2.28 -8.12 -2.80
C LEU A 219 0.84 -7.93 -3.26
N ASN A 220 0.62 -7.60 -4.54
CA ASN A 220 -0.70 -7.42 -5.12
C ASN A 220 -1.59 -8.66 -4.96
N ARG A 221 -1.02 -9.86 -5.15
CA ARG A 221 -1.71 -11.14 -4.94
C ARG A 221 -2.09 -11.33 -3.47
N THR A 222 -1.17 -11.01 -2.55
CA THR A 222 -1.43 -11.09 -1.10
C THR A 222 -2.52 -10.10 -0.69
N TYR A 223 -2.46 -8.86 -1.19
CA TYR A 223 -3.49 -7.86 -0.93
C TYR A 223 -4.86 -8.30 -1.45
N LYS A 224 -4.93 -8.81 -2.68
CA LYS A 224 -6.18 -9.35 -3.25
C LYS A 224 -6.77 -10.48 -2.41
N TYR A 225 -5.96 -11.33 -1.81
CA TYR A 225 -6.42 -12.34 -0.87
C TYR A 225 -7.12 -11.72 0.35
N HIS A 226 -6.57 -10.62 0.90
CA HIS A 226 -7.14 -9.94 2.06
C HIS A 226 -8.43 -9.16 1.77
N VAL A 227 -8.57 -8.60 0.57
CA VAL A 227 -9.76 -7.81 0.20
C VAL A 227 -10.87 -8.65 -0.45
N ARG A 228 -10.55 -9.84 -1.00
CA ARG A 228 -11.52 -10.72 -1.65
C ARG A 228 -12.73 -11.07 -0.75
N PRO A 229 -12.55 -11.36 0.56
CA PRO A 229 -13.67 -11.68 1.45
C PRO A 229 -14.67 -10.54 1.64
N ALA A 230 -14.28 -9.29 1.37
CA ALA A 230 -15.19 -8.13 1.40
C ALA A 230 -16.16 -8.10 0.20
N ALA A 231 -15.86 -8.88 -0.87
CA ALA A 231 -16.63 -8.90 -2.13
C ALA A 231 -16.85 -7.51 -2.78
N GLY A 232 -16.03 -6.53 -2.41
CA GLY A 232 -16.15 -5.11 -2.74
C GLY A 232 -16.48 -4.25 -1.53
N PHE A 233 -16.39 -2.96 -1.70
CA PHE A 233 -16.61 -1.97 -0.64
C PHE A 233 -17.82 -1.10 -0.94
N ASN A 234 -18.56 -0.72 0.10
CA ASN A 234 -19.71 0.18 -0.01
C ASN A 234 -19.33 1.66 0.11
N CYS A 235 -18.09 1.96 0.48
CA CYS A 235 -17.57 3.33 0.53
C CYS A 235 -16.04 3.33 0.43
N THR A 236 -15.49 4.46 0.02
CA THR A 236 -14.04 4.69 -0.14
C THR A 236 -13.32 4.54 1.20
N ASN A 237 -13.87 5.10 2.28
CA ASN A 237 -13.24 5.01 3.61
C ASN A 237 -13.06 3.57 4.10
N GLY A 238 -14.03 2.68 3.83
CA GLY A 238 -13.90 1.25 4.16
C GLY A 238 -12.73 0.58 3.43
N ALA A 239 -12.54 0.94 2.16
CA ALA A 239 -11.43 0.44 1.34
C ALA A 239 -10.07 0.99 1.82
N VAL A 240 -9.98 2.31 2.08
CA VAL A 240 -8.78 2.96 2.63
C VAL A 240 -8.43 2.37 3.99
N SER A 241 -9.42 2.21 4.88
CA SER A 241 -9.22 1.63 6.22
C SER A 241 -8.66 0.22 6.17
N LEU A 242 -9.25 -0.68 5.37
CA LEU A 242 -8.73 -2.04 5.25
C LEU A 242 -7.35 -2.08 4.59
N THR A 243 -7.09 -1.23 3.58
CA THR A 243 -5.77 -1.11 2.96
C THR A 243 -4.72 -0.66 3.97
N THR A 244 -5.03 0.35 4.78
CA THR A 244 -4.14 0.84 5.85
C THR A 244 -3.81 -0.25 6.86
N LEU A 245 -4.81 -0.98 7.34
CA LEU A 245 -4.62 -2.08 8.27
C LEU A 245 -3.85 -3.25 7.65
N PHE A 246 -4.09 -3.54 6.37
CA PHE A 246 -3.30 -4.52 5.62
C PHE A 246 -1.82 -4.13 5.59
N VAL A 247 -1.50 -2.86 5.31
CA VAL A 247 -0.11 -2.37 5.28
C VAL A 247 0.53 -2.49 6.68
N THR A 248 -0.20 -2.14 7.74
CA THR A 248 0.27 -2.32 9.12
C THR A 248 0.57 -3.79 9.40
N HIS A 249 -0.37 -4.68 9.07
CA HIS A 249 -0.16 -6.12 9.24
C HIS A 249 1.03 -6.62 8.42
N TYR A 250 1.12 -6.24 7.16
CA TYR A 250 2.17 -6.69 6.25
C TYR A 250 3.55 -6.25 6.73
N ASN A 251 3.71 -4.98 7.09
CA ASN A 251 4.99 -4.41 7.45
C ASN A 251 5.49 -4.80 8.85
N PHE A 252 4.59 -4.92 9.83
CA PHE A 252 5.00 -5.03 11.24
C PHE A 252 4.64 -6.37 11.90
N LEU A 253 3.71 -7.13 11.33
CA LEU A 253 3.17 -8.33 12.01
C LEU A 253 3.35 -9.62 11.20
N ARG A 254 3.27 -9.54 9.87
CA ARG A 254 3.31 -10.71 9.03
C ARG A 254 4.73 -11.27 8.90
N PRO A 255 4.97 -12.55 9.25
CA PRO A 255 6.26 -13.17 9.03
C PRO A 255 6.48 -13.46 7.54
N HIS A 256 7.68 -13.22 7.04
CA HIS A 256 8.10 -13.54 5.68
C HIS A 256 9.20 -14.59 5.69
N MET A 257 9.05 -15.68 4.94
CA MET A 257 10.05 -16.75 4.87
C MET A 257 11.41 -16.23 4.40
N SER A 258 11.43 -15.36 3.39
CA SER A 258 12.66 -14.76 2.85
C SER A 258 13.35 -13.79 3.81
N LEU A 259 12.68 -13.37 4.89
CA LEU A 259 13.22 -12.52 5.95
C LEU A 259 13.41 -13.31 7.27
N GLN A 260 13.71 -14.59 7.19
CA GLN A 260 13.91 -15.47 8.37
C GLN A 260 12.70 -15.44 9.31
N HIS A 261 11.49 -15.44 8.75
CA HIS A 261 10.23 -15.34 9.48
C HIS A 261 10.05 -14.04 10.28
N GLN A 262 10.83 -12.99 9.98
CA GLN A 262 10.61 -11.66 10.52
C GLN A 262 9.62 -10.87 9.64
N PRO A 263 8.92 -9.89 10.20
CA PRO A 263 8.19 -8.91 9.40
C PRO A 263 9.16 -7.98 8.67
N PRO A 264 8.74 -7.33 7.57
CA PRO A 264 9.57 -6.36 6.84
C PRO A 264 10.14 -5.23 7.70
N ILE A 265 9.41 -4.81 8.72
CA ILE A 265 9.86 -3.80 9.71
C ILE A 265 9.74 -4.43 11.11
N PRO A 266 10.79 -5.12 11.59
CA PRO A 266 10.78 -5.69 12.93
C PRO A 266 10.89 -4.58 13.98
N MET A 267 10.04 -4.64 15.01
CA MET A 267 10.03 -3.70 16.13
C MET A 267 10.38 -4.42 17.43
N LEU A 268 11.26 -3.82 18.22
CA LEU A 268 11.68 -4.39 19.52
C LEU A 268 10.50 -4.55 20.48
N GLU A 269 9.57 -3.60 20.48
CA GLU A 269 8.39 -3.57 21.33
C GLU A 269 7.40 -4.72 21.03
N LEU A 270 7.51 -5.35 19.84
CA LEU A 270 6.67 -6.46 19.44
C LEU A 270 7.34 -7.83 19.59
N LYS A 271 8.67 -7.85 19.76
CA LYS A 271 9.49 -9.08 19.70
C LYS A 271 9.08 -10.11 20.74
N ASN A 272 8.81 -9.66 21.97
CA ASN A 272 8.52 -10.55 23.11
C ASN A 272 7.01 -10.82 23.31
N LEU A 273 6.15 -10.31 22.40
CA LEU A 273 4.72 -10.55 22.49
C LEU A 273 4.37 -11.86 21.78
N PRO A 274 3.77 -12.84 22.51
CA PRO A 274 3.61 -14.19 21.98
C PRO A 274 2.53 -14.32 20.92
N THR A 275 1.50 -13.47 20.96
CA THR A 275 0.34 -13.58 20.09
C THR A 275 0.21 -12.39 19.14
N ILE A 276 -0.36 -12.62 17.96
CA ILE A 276 -0.65 -11.54 17.00
C ILE A 276 -1.68 -10.55 17.57
N GLN A 277 -2.60 -11.00 18.40
CA GLN A 277 -3.54 -10.19 19.14
C GLN A 277 -2.83 -9.17 20.04
N ALA A 278 -1.89 -9.63 20.88
CA ALA A 278 -1.12 -8.75 21.76
C ALA A 278 -0.25 -7.75 20.96
N ARG A 279 0.27 -8.19 19.82
CA ARG A 279 1.03 -7.30 18.92
C ARG A 279 0.15 -6.22 18.31
N TRP A 280 -1.09 -6.52 17.89
CA TRP A 280 -2.04 -5.52 17.44
C TRP A 280 -2.35 -4.49 18.53
N THR A 281 -2.66 -4.95 19.74
CA THR A 281 -2.92 -4.06 20.88
C THR A 281 -1.71 -3.14 21.14
N LYS A 282 -0.49 -3.69 21.07
CA LYS A 282 0.73 -2.89 21.26
C LYS A 282 0.93 -1.85 20.16
N ILE A 283 0.70 -2.21 18.88
CA ILE A 283 0.76 -1.23 17.77
C ILE A 283 -0.19 -0.08 18.00
N LEU A 284 -1.44 -0.36 18.39
CA LEU A 284 -2.42 0.69 18.67
C LEU A 284 -2.01 1.58 19.84
N SER A 285 -1.43 1.00 20.89
CA SER A 285 -0.87 1.76 22.00
C SER A 285 0.31 2.66 21.61
N LEU A 286 1.12 2.25 20.61
CA LEU A 286 2.23 3.06 20.08
C LEU A 286 1.76 4.11 19.07
N ALA A 287 0.57 3.93 18.48
CA ALA A 287 -0.01 4.79 17.46
C ALA A 287 -0.92 5.90 18.05
N ALA A 288 -1.44 5.69 19.25
CA ALA A 288 -2.26 6.65 20.00
C ALA A 288 -1.41 7.74 20.62
#